data_997cd6e344433522298c0c6eb3f0830a
#
_entry.id   997cd6e344433522298c0c6eb3f0830a
#
_cell.length_a   1.000
_cell.length_b   1.000
_cell.length_c   1.000
_cell.angle_alpha   90.00
_cell.angle_beta   90.00
_cell.angle_gamma   90.00
#
_symmetry.space_group_name_H-M   'P 1'
#
loop_
_entity.id
_entity.type
_entity.pdbx_description
1 polymer ?
#
loop_
_entity_poly.entity_id
_entity_poly.type
_entity_poly.pdbx_seq_one_letter_code
_entity_poly.pdbx_strand_id
1 'polypeptide(L)'
;MNKDRQPRFTVIIPTKDRAEYLKHTLRTCALQDYDNLEILVSDDGSTDQTREVVEEAGRKDPRIRYVTPGGCVGMRDNFEFALDQVKPGFVIAMGGDDGILPYGVSRLADFLLETGLELAAWPAPMFSYAKARMETGQLVLHRPRKSRIVESSIFLARQVETLNYIADIESPMFYVKGVASTRLVDQVRRRSPEGRFYVCPTPDGYSGIVLAGEVERFAFSGEAYTIYGTSPTSQGLGYLANDQEAKKRSDDFFKHVSAVPMHPELAGQPYSPLITVMTVDYLLTARDLPGWPGRFPEISMSRMLEKSLAELAHGLYGGDRVLRELRILDQIAGKHGLRDEFRRMVQSTRRFAAKSPFEGDGISSDRVFIDCTRYGIHDLFDAAYAAYCLGNLAEKATPGSIARAFAGSVAYRLRSLRKGEPFPGPASWSEGEQGVD
;
A
#
# COMPACT_ATOMS: atom_id res chain seq x y z
N MET A 1 -9.84 -6.57 -31.21
CA MET A 1 -8.36 -6.36 -31.26
C MET A 1 -7.70 -7.56 -31.93
N ASN A 2 -6.65 -7.33 -32.72
CA ASN A 2 -5.87 -8.42 -33.29
C ASN A 2 -5.08 -9.10 -32.15
N LYS A 3 -5.30 -10.40 -31.88
CA LYS A 3 -4.71 -11.15 -30.75
C LYS A 3 -3.17 -11.09 -30.76
N ASP A 4 -2.54 -10.93 -31.91
CA ASP A 4 -1.08 -10.85 -32.10
C ASP A 4 -0.44 -9.54 -31.58
N ARG A 5 -1.22 -8.55 -31.17
CA ARG A 5 -0.76 -7.24 -30.66
C ARG A 5 -1.07 -7.00 -29.18
N GLN A 6 -1.63 -7.98 -28.50
CA GLN A 6 -1.96 -7.84 -27.08
C GLN A 6 -0.69 -7.89 -26.22
N PRO A 7 -0.35 -6.85 -25.42
CA PRO A 7 0.77 -6.92 -24.51
C PRO A 7 0.60 -8.05 -23.50
N ARG A 8 1.71 -8.69 -23.12
CA ARG A 8 1.69 -9.69 -22.06
C ARG A 8 1.52 -9.01 -20.73
N PHE A 9 0.65 -9.58 -19.87
CA PHE A 9 0.56 -9.22 -18.46
C PHE A 9 0.92 -10.40 -17.58
N THR A 10 1.65 -10.12 -16.50
CA THR A 10 1.81 -11.04 -15.38
C THR A 10 1.30 -10.36 -14.12
N VAL A 11 0.37 -11.01 -13.43
CA VAL A 11 -0.07 -10.60 -12.09
C VAL A 11 0.69 -11.45 -11.09
N ILE A 12 1.57 -10.84 -10.30
CA ILE A 12 2.28 -11.53 -9.21
C ILE A 12 1.50 -11.36 -7.91
N ILE A 13 1.33 -12.46 -7.18
CA ILE A 13 0.59 -12.53 -5.92
C ILE A 13 1.46 -13.22 -4.86
N PRO A 14 2.43 -12.50 -4.28
CA PRO A 14 3.17 -13.02 -3.14
C PRO A 14 2.24 -13.16 -1.93
N THR A 15 2.24 -14.32 -1.30
CA THR A 15 1.28 -14.66 -0.25
C THR A 15 1.91 -15.51 0.84
N LYS A 16 1.30 -15.51 2.04
CA LYS A 16 1.61 -16.41 3.15
C LYS A 16 0.40 -16.56 4.05
N ASP A 17 0.00 -17.81 4.32
CA ASP A 17 -1.10 -18.17 5.23
C ASP A 17 -2.39 -17.36 4.98
N ARG A 18 -2.90 -17.39 3.72
CA ARG A 18 -4.06 -16.61 3.26
C ARG A 18 -5.07 -17.38 2.41
N ALA A 19 -5.13 -18.70 2.55
CA ALA A 19 -6.01 -19.55 1.74
C ALA A 19 -7.46 -19.04 1.69
N GLU A 20 -7.99 -18.57 2.83
CA GLU A 20 -9.36 -18.08 2.97
C GLU A 20 -9.66 -16.88 2.04
N TYR A 21 -8.71 -15.96 1.90
CA TYR A 21 -8.89 -14.73 1.09
C TYR A 21 -8.44 -14.95 -0.35
N LEU A 22 -7.32 -15.68 -0.54
CA LEU A 22 -6.70 -15.93 -1.83
C LEU A 22 -7.66 -16.59 -2.84
N LYS A 23 -8.56 -17.48 -2.38
CA LYS A 23 -9.59 -18.08 -3.25
C LYS A 23 -10.47 -17.02 -3.94
N HIS A 24 -10.78 -15.91 -3.27
CA HIS A 24 -11.58 -14.81 -3.83
C HIS A 24 -10.74 -13.94 -4.76
N THR A 25 -9.48 -13.67 -4.40
CA THR A 25 -8.49 -13.02 -5.28
C THR A 25 -8.38 -13.77 -6.61
N LEU A 26 -8.15 -15.09 -6.58
CA LEU A 26 -8.02 -15.92 -7.76
C LEU A 26 -9.31 -15.97 -8.60
N ARG A 27 -10.48 -15.93 -7.98
CA ARG A 27 -11.76 -15.79 -8.71
C ARG A 27 -11.82 -14.50 -9.52
N THR A 28 -11.34 -13.37 -8.97
CA THR A 28 -11.30 -12.09 -9.71
C THR A 28 -10.31 -12.15 -10.88
N CYS A 29 -9.18 -12.84 -10.70
CA CYS A 29 -8.18 -13.03 -11.74
C CYS A 29 -8.69 -13.96 -12.87
N ALA A 30 -9.37 -15.05 -12.53
CA ALA A 30 -9.91 -16.00 -13.49
C ALA A 30 -11.02 -15.39 -14.38
N LEU A 31 -11.73 -14.37 -13.87
CA LEU A 31 -12.75 -13.65 -14.64
C LEU A 31 -12.20 -12.75 -15.76
N GLN A 32 -10.89 -12.55 -15.85
CA GLN A 32 -10.32 -11.66 -16.83
C GLN A 32 -10.44 -12.24 -18.25
N ASP A 33 -11.11 -11.50 -19.13
CA ASP A 33 -11.22 -11.78 -20.55
C ASP A 33 -9.97 -11.28 -21.29
N TYR A 34 -8.84 -11.95 -21.06
CA TYR A 34 -7.56 -11.58 -21.61
C TYR A 34 -6.64 -12.81 -21.74
N ASP A 35 -6.32 -13.23 -22.96
CA ASP A 35 -5.60 -14.47 -23.21
C ASP A 35 -4.11 -14.40 -22.83
N ASN A 36 -3.46 -13.25 -23.08
CA ASN A 36 -2.02 -13.07 -22.82
C ASN A 36 -1.74 -12.63 -21.39
N LEU A 37 -2.36 -13.34 -20.42
CA LEU A 37 -2.28 -13.10 -18.98
C LEU A 37 -1.68 -14.31 -18.28
N GLU A 38 -0.75 -14.07 -17.35
CA GLU A 38 -0.25 -15.06 -16.39
C GLU A 38 -0.57 -14.57 -14.97
N ILE A 39 -1.05 -15.47 -14.12
CA ILE A 39 -1.35 -15.21 -12.70
C ILE A 39 -0.38 -16.08 -11.91
N LEU A 40 0.61 -15.44 -11.27
CA LEU A 40 1.71 -16.09 -10.59
C LEU A 40 1.56 -15.93 -9.08
N VAL A 41 1.18 -17.00 -8.39
CA VAL A 41 1.11 -17.02 -6.93
C VAL A 41 2.42 -17.50 -6.37
N SER A 42 3.09 -16.66 -5.57
CA SER A 42 4.35 -16.99 -4.90
C SER A 42 4.11 -17.19 -3.40
N ASP A 43 4.24 -18.43 -2.96
CA ASP A 43 3.92 -18.84 -1.59
C ASP A 43 5.17 -18.86 -0.71
N ASP A 44 5.21 -18.00 0.32
CA ASP A 44 6.29 -17.84 1.29
C ASP A 44 6.24 -18.88 2.42
N GLY A 45 6.05 -20.15 2.06
CA GLY A 45 6.04 -21.24 3.01
C GLY A 45 4.79 -21.25 3.90
N SER A 46 3.61 -21.12 3.30
CA SER A 46 2.33 -21.23 4.01
C SER A 46 2.16 -22.60 4.67
N THR A 47 1.48 -22.60 5.81
CA THR A 47 1.13 -23.78 6.61
C THR A 47 -0.36 -24.12 6.56
N ASP A 48 -1.17 -23.24 5.98
CA ASP A 48 -2.59 -23.44 5.71
C ASP A 48 -2.84 -24.09 4.33
N GLN A 49 -4.08 -24.09 3.84
CA GLN A 49 -4.47 -24.66 2.54
C GLN A 49 -4.14 -23.75 1.34
N THR A 50 -3.19 -22.80 1.46
CA THR A 50 -2.84 -21.87 0.37
C THR A 50 -2.45 -22.62 -0.91
N ARG A 51 -1.60 -23.64 -0.80
CA ARG A 51 -1.15 -24.45 -1.93
C ARG A 51 -2.31 -25.15 -2.65
N GLU A 52 -3.17 -25.83 -1.89
CA GLU A 52 -4.32 -26.57 -2.42
C GLU A 52 -5.29 -25.63 -3.16
N VAL A 53 -5.54 -24.45 -2.60
CA VAL A 53 -6.39 -23.41 -3.23
C VAL A 53 -5.83 -22.99 -4.59
N VAL A 54 -4.52 -22.75 -4.68
CA VAL A 54 -3.89 -22.34 -5.96
C VAL A 54 -3.88 -23.48 -6.96
N GLU A 55 -3.55 -24.70 -6.55
CA GLU A 55 -3.54 -25.88 -7.42
C GLU A 55 -4.94 -26.22 -7.95
N GLU A 56 -6.00 -26.06 -7.11
CA GLU A 56 -7.37 -26.22 -7.56
C GLU A 56 -7.77 -25.14 -8.58
N ALA A 57 -7.42 -23.89 -8.36
CA ALA A 57 -7.67 -22.80 -9.29
C ALA A 57 -6.91 -23.00 -10.61
N GLY A 58 -5.65 -23.45 -10.55
CA GLY A 58 -4.83 -23.74 -11.74
C GLY A 58 -5.34 -24.91 -12.59
N ARG A 59 -6.02 -25.89 -11.99
CA ARG A 59 -6.72 -26.94 -12.75
C ARG A 59 -7.90 -26.41 -13.56
N LYS A 60 -8.53 -25.33 -13.12
CA LYS A 60 -9.68 -24.70 -13.79
C LYS A 60 -9.24 -23.63 -14.79
N ASP A 61 -8.14 -22.93 -14.50
CA ASP A 61 -7.58 -21.85 -15.32
C ASP A 61 -6.06 -22.04 -15.48
N PRO A 62 -5.56 -22.47 -16.65
CA PRO A 62 -4.14 -22.74 -16.87
C PRO A 62 -3.26 -21.48 -16.84
N ARG A 63 -3.84 -20.28 -16.76
CA ARG A 63 -3.09 -19.01 -16.56
C ARG A 63 -2.56 -18.89 -15.14
N ILE A 64 -3.13 -19.64 -14.17
CA ILE A 64 -2.74 -19.61 -12.75
C ILE A 64 -1.61 -20.59 -12.50
N ARG A 65 -0.50 -20.11 -11.97
CA ARG A 65 0.71 -20.88 -11.68
C ARG A 65 1.15 -20.67 -10.23
N TYR A 66 1.43 -21.77 -9.55
CA TYR A 66 2.01 -21.81 -8.20
C TYR A 66 3.54 -21.87 -8.28
N VAL A 67 4.22 -21.04 -7.48
CA VAL A 67 5.66 -21.09 -7.24
C VAL A 67 5.96 -20.86 -5.75
N THR A 68 7.14 -21.30 -5.31
CA THR A 68 7.60 -21.08 -3.94
C THR A 68 9.12 -20.96 -3.92
N PRO A 69 9.69 -20.10 -3.07
CA PRO A 69 11.15 -20.04 -2.86
C PRO A 69 11.70 -21.25 -2.08
N GLY A 70 10.83 -22.19 -1.67
CA GLY A 70 11.23 -23.39 -0.94
C GLY A 70 11.26 -23.25 0.58
N GLY A 71 10.77 -22.15 1.10
CA GLY A 71 10.66 -21.86 2.55
C GLY A 71 10.19 -20.45 2.80
N CYS A 72 10.16 -20.03 4.07
CA CYS A 72 9.82 -18.67 4.44
C CYS A 72 11.04 -17.75 4.28
N VAL A 73 11.00 -16.87 3.27
CA VAL A 73 12.07 -15.90 2.99
C VAL A 73 11.71 -14.47 3.40
N GLY A 74 10.45 -14.25 3.77
CA GLY A 74 9.90 -12.94 4.14
C GLY A 74 9.38 -12.14 2.94
N MET A 75 8.59 -11.11 3.27
CA MET A 75 7.82 -10.35 2.26
C MET A 75 8.68 -9.82 1.12
N ARG A 76 9.74 -9.07 1.42
CA ARG A 76 10.62 -8.46 0.41
C ARG A 76 11.19 -9.49 -0.56
N ASP A 77 11.73 -10.56 -0.02
CA ASP A 77 12.42 -11.58 -0.81
C ASP A 77 11.43 -12.45 -1.58
N ASN A 78 10.22 -12.67 -1.07
CA ASN A 78 9.15 -13.35 -1.81
C ASN A 78 8.62 -12.49 -2.98
N PHE A 79 8.51 -11.17 -2.82
CA PHE A 79 8.17 -10.27 -3.92
C PHE A 79 9.26 -10.28 -5.01
N GLU A 80 10.54 -10.24 -4.63
CA GLU A 80 11.66 -10.32 -5.56
C GLU A 80 11.68 -11.67 -6.28
N PHE A 81 11.50 -12.78 -5.56
CA PHE A 81 11.42 -14.13 -6.14
C PHE A 81 10.28 -14.25 -7.16
N ALA A 82 9.09 -13.72 -6.83
CA ALA A 82 7.97 -13.71 -7.77
C ALA A 82 8.30 -12.90 -9.04
N LEU A 83 8.95 -11.76 -8.86
CA LEU A 83 9.35 -10.88 -9.97
C LEU A 83 10.40 -11.52 -10.88
N ASP A 84 11.28 -12.38 -10.35
CA ASP A 84 12.27 -13.16 -11.12
C ASP A 84 11.62 -14.20 -12.05
N GLN A 85 10.38 -14.61 -11.77
CA GLN A 85 9.65 -15.56 -12.59
C GLN A 85 8.90 -14.92 -13.76
N VAL A 86 8.88 -13.59 -13.83
CA VAL A 86 8.08 -12.84 -14.82
C VAL A 86 8.76 -12.81 -16.17
N LYS A 87 8.00 -13.10 -17.23
CA LYS A 87 8.45 -12.97 -18.62
C LYS A 87 8.25 -11.54 -19.13
N PRO A 88 8.98 -11.12 -20.18
CA PRO A 88 8.86 -9.77 -20.75
C PRO A 88 7.41 -9.35 -21.04
N GLY A 89 7.03 -8.15 -20.58
CA GLY A 89 5.67 -7.61 -20.69
C GLY A 89 5.39 -6.55 -19.63
N PHE A 90 4.17 -6.50 -19.16
CA PHE A 90 3.73 -5.64 -18.05
C PHE A 90 3.46 -6.47 -16.79
N VAL A 91 3.74 -5.89 -15.64
CA VAL A 91 3.56 -6.57 -14.35
C VAL A 91 2.65 -5.75 -13.46
N ILE A 92 1.72 -6.45 -12.79
CA ILE A 92 0.91 -5.94 -11.68
C ILE A 92 1.24 -6.78 -10.45
N ALA A 93 1.54 -6.15 -9.32
CA ALA A 93 1.73 -6.86 -8.06
C ALA A 93 0.50 -6.65 -7.16
N MET A 94 0.05 -7.71 -6.47
CA MET A 94 -1.09 -7.70 -5.56
C MET A 94 -0.82 -8.59 -4.35
N GLY A 95 -1.53 -8.36 -3.26
CA GLY A 95 -1.58 -9.30 -2.13
C GLY A 95 -2.62 -10.41 -2.32
N GLY A 96 -2.57 -11.42 -1.44
CA GLY A 96 -3.53 -12.54 -1.46
C GLY A 96 -4.96 -12.18 -1.01
N ASP A 97 -5.21 -10.93 -0.68
CA ASP A 97 -6.53 -10.38 -0.32
C ASP A 97 -6.96 -9.21 -1.23
N ASP A 98 -6.19 -8.91 -2.30
CA ASP A 98 -6.51 -7.92 -3.33
C ASP A 98 -7.17 -8.55 -4.55
N GLY A 99 -7.67 -7.74 -5.50
CA GLY A 99 -8.35 -8.27 -6.68
C GLY A 99 -8.26 -7.40 -7.93
N ILE A 100 -8.73 -7.96 -9.03
CA ILE A 100 -8.88 -7.27 -10.33
C ILE A 100 -10.37 -7.04 -10.60
N LEU A 101 -10.73 -5.84 -11.01
CA LEU A 101 -12.11 -5.54 -11.40
C LEU A 101 -12.50 -6.28 -12.68
N PRO A 102 -13.78 -6.59 -12.92
CA PRO A 102 -14.23 -7.16 -14.20
C PRO A 102 -13.69 -6.35 -15.40
N TYR A 103 -13.15 -7.06 -16.39
CA TYR A 103 -12.47 -6.47 -17.56
C TYR A 103 -11.26 -5.57 -17.25
N GLY A 104 -10.68 -5.64 -16.03
CA GLY A 104 -9.62 -4.74 -15.58
C GLY A 104 -8.38 -4.84 -16.46
N VAL A 105 -7.94 -6.06 -16.81
CA VAL A 105 -6.72 -6.27 -17.62
C VAL A 105 -6.92 -5.80 -19.06
N SER A 106 -8.04 -6.11 -19.71
CA SER A 106 -8.30 -5.69 -21.09
C SER A 106 -8.40 -4.16 -21.22
N ARG A 107 -9.10 -3.51 -20.29
CA ARG A 107 -9.22 -2.04 -20.26
C ARG A 107 -7.87 -1.36 -19.95
N LEU A 108 -7.05 -1.94 -19.06
CA LEU A 108 -5.71 -1.45 -18.80
C LEU A 108 -4.81 -1.61 -20.02
N ALA A 109 -4.92 -2.72 -20.75
CA ALA A 109 -4.17 -2.92 -21.99
C ALA A 109 -4.51 -1.88 -23.04
N ASP A 110 -5.80 -1.56 -23.23
CA ASP A 110 -6.25 -0.52 -24.15
C ASP A 110 -5.69 0.85 -23.74
N PHE A 111 -5.74 1.18 -22.44
CA PHE A 111 -5.19 2.44 -21.91
C PHE A 111 -3.68 2.56 -22.11
N LEU A 112 -2.91 1.49 -21.89
CA LEU A 112 -1.46 1.49 -22.12
C LEU A 112 -1.11 1.62 -23.62
N LEU A 113 -1.88 0.97 -24.49
CA LEU A 113 -1.72 1.09 -25.94
C LEU A 113 -2.06 2.50 -26.43
N GLU A 114 -3.09 3.13 -25.87
CA GLU A 114 -3.49 4.51 -26.21
C GLU A 114 -2.43 5.54 -25.78
N THR A 115 -1.89 5.39 -24.56
CA THR A 115 -0.91 6.33 -24.02
C THR A 115 0.52 6.08 -24.53
N GLY A 116 0.83 4.85 -24.90
CA GLY A 116 2.18 4.42 -25.30
C GLY A 116 3.19 4.46 -24.16
N LEU A 117 2.75 4.53 -22.88
CA LEU A 117 3.61 4.65 -21.70
C LEU A 117 3.80 3.29 -21.00
N GLU A 118 4.94 3.15 -20.35
CA GLU A 118 5.37 1.89 -19.71
C GLU A 118 5.10 1.85 -18.21
N LEU A 119 4.62 2.94 -17.65
CA LEU A 119 4.25 3.10 -16.25
C LEU A 119 2.88 3.77 -16.17
N ALA A 120 1.97 3.18 -15.40
CA ALA A 120 0.66 3.78 -15.17
C ALA A 120 0.17 3.55 -13.73
N ALA A 121 -0.70 4.46 -13.29
CA ALA A 121 -1.39 4.43 -12.00
C ALA A 121 -2.89 4.65 -12.17
N TRP A 122 -3.66 4.26 -11.17
CA TRP A 122 -5.13 4.44 -11.13
C TRP A 122 -5.68 4.49 -9.70
N PRO A 123 -6.91 5.03 -9.50
CA PRO A 123 -7.57 5.05 -8.20
C PRO A 123 -8.18 3.67 -7.91
N ALA A 124 -7.55 2.84 -7.10
CA ALA A 124 -8.12 1.56 -6.73
C ALA A 124 -9.17 1.71 -5.61
N PRO A 125 -10.39 1.17 -5.75
CA PRO A 125 -11.35 1.00 -4.67
C PRO A 125 -10.75 0.21 -3.51
N MET A 126 -11.35 0.33 -2.31
CA MET A 126 -10.91 -0.41 -1.13
C MET A 126 -12.07 -1.23 -0.57
N PHE A 127 -11.84 -2.50 -0.32
CA PHE A 127 -12.75 -3.39 0.38
C PHE A 127 -12.15 -3.84 1.70
N SER A 128 -12.85 -3.60 2.80
CA SER A 128 -12.49 -4.15 4.12
C SER A 128 -13.46 -5.28 4.44
N TYR A 129 -12.93 -6.46 4.70
CA TYR A 129 -13.71 -7.57 5.24
C TYR A 129 -14.29 -7.22 6.62
N ALA A 130 -15.41 -7.82 6.97
CA ALA A 130 -15.93 -7.76 8.33
C ALA A 130 -14.86 -8.19 9.34
N LYS A 131 -14.82 -7.55 10.50
CA LYS A 131 -13.83 -7.76 11.57
C LYS A 131 -12.37 -7.42 11.22
N ALA A 132 -12.08 -6.89 10.04
CA ALA A 132 -10.74 -6.40 9.71
C ALA A 132 -10.43 -5.07 10.41
N ARG A 133 -11.28 -4.07 10.23
CA ARG A 133 -11.13 -2.72 10.80
C ARG A 133 -12.36 -2.27 11.59
N MET A 134 -13.50 -2.89 11.33
CA MET A 134 -14.80 -2.61 11.90
C MET A 134 -15.66 -3.89 11.91
N GLU A 135 -16.76 -3.90 12.62
CA GLU A 135 -17.64 -5.08 12.76
C GLU A 135 -18.26 -5.48 11.40
N THR A 136 -18.63 -4.51 10.58
CA THR A 136 -19.20 -4.74 9.26
C THR A 136 -18.12 -4.58 8.17
N GLY A 137 -18.30 -5.25 7.02
CA GLY A 137 -17.48 -5.01 5.84
C GLY A 137 -17.79 -3.64 5.22
N GLN A 138 -16.80 -3.03 4.57
CA GLN A 138 -16.97 -1.75 3.91
C GLN A 138 -16.31 -1.72 2.54
N LEU A 139 -17.05 -1.21 1.54
CA LEU A 139 -16.51 -0.87 0.23
C LEU A 139 -16.37 0.65 0.11
N VAL A 140 -15.18 1.11 -0.26
CA VAL A 140 -14.88 2.54 -0.47
C VAL A 140 -14.53 2.76 -1.94
N LEU A 141 -15.32 3.59 -2.61
CA LEU A 141 -15.10 3.97 -4.00
C LEU A 141 -14.54 5.39 -4.08
N HIS A 142 -13.61 5.61 -5.01
CA HIS A 142 -13.19 6.96 -5.36
C HIS A 142 -14.20 7.61 -6.31
N ARG A 143 -14.36 8.92 -6.20
CA ARG A 143 -15.11 9.67 -7.19
C ARG A 143 -14.42 9.61 -8.56
N PRO A 144 -15.19 9.63 -9.67
CA PRO A 144 -14.63 9.65 -11.01
C PRO A 144 -13.59 10.77 -11.18
N ARG A 145 -12.51 10.45 -11.85
CA ARG A 145 -11.41 11.36 -12.16
C ARG A 145 -11.10 11.33 -13.65
N LYS A 146 -10.46 12.37 -14.15
CA LYS A 146 -9.99 12.43 -15.53
C LYS A 146 -8.63 11.75 -15.64
N SER A 147 -8.47 10.95 -16.69
CA SER A 147 -7.15 10.42 -17.06
C SER A 147 -6.24 11.57 -17.50
N ARG A 148 -4.95 11.45 -17.20
CA ARG A 148 -3.94 12.46 -17.55
C ARG A 148 -2.53 11.88 -17.58
N ILE A 149 -1.62 12.60 -18.19
CA ILE A 149 -0.20 12.35 -18.09
C ILE A 149 0.33 13.14 -16.88
N VAL A 150 1.17 12.50 -16.08
CA VAL A 150 1.78 13.06 -14.88
C VAL A 150 3.28 13.21 -15.11
N GLU A 151 3.79 14.41 -14.92
CA GLU A 151 5.24 14.67 -14.94
C GLU A 151 5.88 14.09 -13.69
N SER A 152 6.88 13.25 -13.84
CA SER A 152 7.54 12.53 -12.73
C SER A 152 8.19 13.48 -11.72
N SER A 153 8.77 14.57 -12.18
CA SER A 153 9.37 15.60 -11.30
C SER A 153 8.34 16.27 -10.39
N ILE A 154 7.11 16.52 -10.91
CA ILE A 154 6.00 17.07 -10.12
C ILE A 154 5.52 16.05 -9.10
N PHE A 155 5.38 14.78 -9.50
CA PHE A 155 5.02 13.70 -8.57
C PHE A 155 6.05 13.56 -7.45
N LEU A 156 7.36 13.48 -7.77
CA LEU A 156 8.42 13.34 -6.78
C LEU A 156 8.50 14.55 -5.82
N ALA A 157 8.32 15.76 -6.34
CA ALA A 157 8.25 16.96 -5.50
C ALA A 157 7.07 16.91 -4.51
N ARG A 158 5.89 16.42 -4.94
CA ARG A 158 4.74 16.20 -4.05
C ARG A 158 5.04 15.16 -2.96
N GLN A 159 5.81 14.11 -3.26
CA GLN A 159 6.21 13.13 -2.25
C GLN A 159 7.05 13.77 -1.15
N VAL A 160 7.96 14.67 -1.51
CA VAL A 160 8.74 15.46 -0.54
C VAL A 160 7.88 16.46 0.23
N GLU A 161 6.92 17.09 -0.45
CA GLU A 161 6.00 18.04 0.19
C GLU A 161 5.06 17.34 1.18
N THR A 162 4.46 16.24 0.78
CA THR A 162 3.46 15.55 1.60
C THR A 162 4.07 14.61 2.63
N LEU A 163 5.22 13.99 2.34
CA LEU A 163 5.84 12.90 3.08
C LEU A 163 4.82 11.78 3.39
N ASN A 164 3.96 11.49 2.40
CA ASN A 164 2.88 10.53 2.55
C ASN A 164 2.58 9.85 1.21
N TYR A 165 3.31 8.77 0.89
CA TYR A 165 3.20 8.05 -0.37
C TYR A 165 1.82 7.40 -0.60
N ILE A 166 1.10 7.08 0.48
CA ILE A 166 -0.23 6.44 0.40
C ILE A 166 -1.30 7.46 -0.03
N ALA A 167 -1.21 8.71 0.44
CA ALA A 167 -2.23 9.72 0.19
C ALA A 167 -2.27 10.20 -1.27
N ASP A 168 -1.17 10.08 -2.01
CA ASP A 168 -1.14 10.47 -3.42
C ASP A 168 -1.83 9.42 -4.30
N ILE A 169 -3.02 9.75 -4.78
CA ILE A 169 -3.81 8.87 -5.62
C ILE A 169 -3.12 8.54 -6.96
N GLU A 170 -2.25 9.43 -7.43
CA GLU A 170 -1.50 9.28 -8.68
C GLU A 170 -0.19 8.51 -8.51
N SER A 171 0.16 8.12 -7.29
CA SER A 171 1.37 7.33 -7.05
C SER A 171 1.32 6.04 -7.88
N PRO A 172 2.31 5.81 -8.78
CA PRO A 172 2.37 4.60 -9.59
C PRO A 172 2.96 3.44 -8.76
N MET A 173 2.37 3.22 -7.59
CA MET A 173 2.78 2.12 -6.71
C MET A 173 2.62 0.80 -7.46
N PHE A 174 3.71 0.11 -7.64
CA PHE A 174 3.75 -1.23 -8.20
C PHE A 174 3.24 -2.25 -7.15
N TYR A 175 2.06 -1.93 -6.64
CA TYR A 175 1.25 -2.71 -5.71
C TYR A 175 -0.20 -2.26 -5.83
N VAL A 176 -1.07 -3.13 -6.31
CA VAL A 176 -2.51 -2.99 -6.56
C VAL A 176 -2.87 -1.87 -7.54
N LYS A 177 -2.41 -0.65 -7.38
CA LYS A 177 -2.84 0.52 -8.17
C LYS A 177 -1.82 1.04 -9.18
N GLY A 178 -0.89 0.19 -9.61
CA GLY A 178 0.11 0.55 -10.60
C GLY A 178 0.55 -0.65 -11.43
N VAL A 179 1.03 -0.36 -12.62
CA VAL A 179 1.60 -1.31 -13.58
C VAL A 179 2.89 -0.75 -14.14
N ALA A 180 3.90 -1.60 -14.30
CA ALA A 180 5.15 -1.25 -14.94
C ALA A 180 5.53 -2.27 -16.01
N SER A 181 6.24 -1.83 -17.06
CA SER A 181 6.90 -2.76 -17.97
C SER A 181 8.07 -3.46 -17.26
N THR A 182 8.32 -4.72 -17.63
CA THR A 182 9.51 -5.45 -17.16
C THR A 182 10.81 -4.73 -17.52
N ARG A 183 10.82 -3.97 -18.62
CA ARG A 183 11.97 -3.16 -19.04
C ARG A 183 12.31 -2.09 -17.97
N LEU A 184 11.32 -1.41 -17.43
CA LEU A 184 11.53 -0.43 -16.35
C LEU A 184 11.98 -1.09 -15.05
N VAL A 185 11.40 -2.24 -14.70
CA VAL A 185 11.83 -3.05 -13.55
C VAL A 185 13.31 -3.43 -13.68
N ASP A 186 13.72 -3.92 -14.85
CA ASP A 186 15.10 -4.30 -15.14
C ASP A 186 16.06 -3.09 -15.12
N GLN A 187 15.60 -1.90 -15.47
CA GLN A 187 16.40 -0.68 -15.34
C GLN A 187 16.72 -0.38 -13.88
N VAL A 188 15.73 -0.45 -12.99
CA VAL A 188 15.93 -0.27 -11.55
C VAL A 188 16.88 -1.34 -10.99
N ARG A 189 16.69 -2.61 -11.36
CA ARG A 189 17.58 -3.73 -10.95
C ARG A 189 19.03 -3.48 -11.32
N ARG A 190 19.30 -3.00 -12.53
CA ARG A 190 20.67 -2.67 -12.99
C ARG A 190 21.33 -1.54 -12.19
N ARG A 191 20.55 -0.66 -11.56
CA ARG A 191 21.07 0.40 -10.68
C ARG A 191 21.35 -0.10 -9.27
N SER A 192 20.58 -1.08 -8.82
CA SER A 192 20.76 -1.65 -7.48
C SER A 192 22.09 -2.40 -7.39
N PRO A 193 22.92 -2.13 -6.38
CA PRO A 193 24.17 -2.88 -6.15
C PRO A 193 23.96 -4.38 -6.01
N GLU A 194 22.79 -4.79 -5.48
CA GLU A 194 22.43 -6.20 -5.30
C GLU A 194 21.73 -6.81 -6.51
N GLY A 195 21.49 -6.04 -7.58
CA GLY A 195 20.73 -6.48 -8.75
C GLY A 195 19.25 -6.74 -8.47
N ARG A 196 18.70 -6.14 -7.42
CA ARG A 196 17.32 -6.33 -6.93
C ARG A 196 16.44 -5.14 -7.21
N PHE A 197 15.15 -5.39 -7.45
CA PHE A 197 14.16 -4.33 -7.52
C PHE A 197 13.72 -3.88 -6.13
N TYR A 198 13.37 -4.82 -5.25
CA TYR A 198 12.90 -4.53 -3.89
C TYR A 198 14.06 -4.46 -2.91
N VAL A 199 14.60 -3.27 -2.69
CA VAL A 199 15.69 -3.01 -1.73
C VAL A 199 15.18 -2.56 -0.36
N CYS A 200 13.98 -1.96 -0.29
CA CYS A 200 13.33 -1.57 0.96
C CYS A 200 12.51 -2.73 1.57
N PRO A 201 12.26 -2.73 2.88
CA PRO A 201 11.56 -3.80 3.59
C PRO A 201 10.14 -4.07 3.08
N THR A 202 9.44 -3.04 2.60
CA THR A 202 8.08 -3.14 2.06
C THR A 202 8.04 -2.71 0.60
N PRO A 203 7.28 -3.43 -0.26
CA PRO A 203 7.38 -3.28 -1.71
C PRO A 203 6.67 -2.05 -2.27
N ASP A 204 5.64 -1.56 -1.60
CA ASP A 204 4.64 -0.65 -2.14
C ASP A 204 5.15 0.76 -2.46
N GLY A 205 5.40 1.60 -1.45
CA GLY A 205 5.74 3.00 -1.67
C GLY A 205 7.07 3.22 -2.40
N TYR A 206 8.09 2.40 -2.08
CA TYR A 206 9.39 2.46 -2.77
C TYR A 206 9.22 2.27 -4.28
N SER A 207 8.43 1.27 -4.68
CA SER A 207 8.24 0.95 -6.09
C SER A 207 7.67 2.13 -6.91
N GLY A 208 6.71 2.86 -6.34
CA GLY A 208 6.13 4.04 -7.01
C GLY A 208 7.13 5.18 -7.19
N ILE A 209 7.97 5.41 -6.19
CA ILE A 209 8.98 6.47 -6.21
C ILE A 209 10.10 6.13 -7.19
N VAL A 210 10.66 4.93 -7.09
CA VAL A 210 11.80 4.53 -7.91
C VAL A 210 11.46 4.44 -9.39
N LEU A 211 10.28 3.87 -9.74
CA LEU A 211 9.81 3.76 -11.11
C LEU A 211 9.45 5.11 -11.71
N ALA A 212 8.79 5.99 -10.95
CA ALA A 212 8.51 7.34 -11.43
C ALA A 212 9.78 8.10 -11.78
N GLY A 213 10.87 7.90 -11.04
CA GLY A 213 12.13 8.54 -11.34
C GLY A 213 12.87 7.97 -12.56
N GLU A 214 12.55 6.77 -13.05
CA GLU A 214 13.12 6.19 -14.28
C GLU A 214 12.52 6.75 -15.56
N VAL A 215 11.39 7.46 -15.47
CA VAL A 215 10.67 8.03 -16.61
C VAL A 215 10.44 9.53 -16.44
N GLU A 216 10.36 10.26 -17.52
CA GLU A 216 10.01 11.69 -17.48
C GLU A 216 8.55 11.90 -17.08
N ARG A 217 7.68 10.98 -17.49
CA ARG A 217 6.23 11.03 -17.27
C ARG A 217 5.61 9.65 -17.26
N PHE A 218 4.48 9.52 -16.58
CA PHE A 218 3.68 8.31 -16.55
C PHE A 218 2.19 8.61 -16.72
N ALA A 219 1.39 7.58 -17.02
CA ALA A 219 -0.04 7.74 -17.21
C ALA A 219 -0.79 7.59 -15.87
N PHE A 220 -1.77 8.45 -15.64
CA PHE A 220 -2.79 8.27 -14.61
C PHE A 220 -4.14 8.03 -15.26
N SER A 221 -4.73 6.86 -15.03
CA SER A 221 -6.10 6.56 -15.44
C SER A 221 -7.11 7.08 -14.43
N GLY A 222 -8.17 7.69 -14.91
CA GLY A 222 -9.32 8.03 -14.06
C GLY A 222 -10.17 6.82 -13.68
N GLU A 223 -10.01 5.70 -14.40
CA GLU A 223 -10.68 4.43 -14.14
C GLU A 223 -9.90 3.53 -13.21
N ALA A 224 -10.61 2.70 -12.45
CA ALA A 224 -10.03 1.65 -11.63
C ALA A 224 -9.95 0.33 -12.41
N TYR A 225 -8.85 -0.41 -12.21
CA TYR A 225 -8.65 -1.74 -12.81
C TYR A 225 -8.52 -2.84 -11.76
N THR A 226 -8.18 -2.48 -10.55
CA THR A 226 -7.98 -3.38 -9.41
C THR A 226 -8.70 -2.87 -8.18
N ILE A 227 -8.74 -3.66 -7.13
CA ILE A 227 -9.34 -3.32 -5.84
C ILE A 227 -8.41 -3.75 -4.70
N TYR A 228 -8.17 -2.85 -3.74
CA TYR A 228 -7.51 -3.19 -2.48
C TYR A 228 -8.44 -4.01 -1.59
N GLY A 229 -7.93 -5.12 -1.06
CA GLY A 229 -8.56 -5.85 0.01
C GLY A 229 -7.87 -5.56 1.35
N THR A 230 -8.64 -5.56 2.41
CA THR A 230 -8.14 -5.51 3.78
C THR A 230 -8.81 -6.60 4.58
N SER A 231 -8.09 -7.68 4.82
CA SER A 231 -8.53 -8.82 5.63
C SER A 231 -8.06 -8.67 7.09
N PRO A 232 -8.64 -9.41 8.04
CA PRO A 232 -8.17 -9.46 9.42
C PRO A 232 -6.68 -9.85 9.55
N THR A 233 -6.13 -10.54 8.57
CA THR A 233 -4.72 -10.95 8.52
C THR A 233 -3.81 -10.02 7.72
N SER A 234 -4.32 -8.88 7.21
CA SER A 234 -3.51 -7.90 6.49
C SER A 234 -2.41 -7.31 7.38
N GLN A 235 -1.17 -7.30 6.89
CA GLN A 235 0.00 -6.88 7.68
C GLN A 235 -0.11 -5.45 8.22
N GLY A 236 -0.62 -4.52 7.43
CA GLY A 236 -0.79 -3.13 7.86
C GLY A 236 -1.68 -2.98 9.09
N LEU A 237 -2.62 -3.90 9.33
CA LEU A 237 -3.46 -3.91 10.54
C LEU A 237 -2.71 -4.44 11.76
N GLY A 238 -1.78 -5.36 11.59
CA GLY A 238 -0.98 -5.92 12.68
C GLY A 238 -0.18 -4.84 13.44
N TYR A 239 0.21 -3.75 12.75
CA TYR A 239 0.91 -2.64 13.41
C TYR A 239 0.01 -1.81 14.34
N LEU A 240 -1.27 -1.79 14.05
CA LEU A 240 -2.27 -0.96 14.73
C LEU A 240 -3.03 -1.72 15.82
N ALA A 241 -2.99 -3.07 15.79
CA ALA A 241 -3.77 -3.90 16.69
C ALA A 241 -3.13 -4.01 18.08
N ASN A 242 -3.98 -4.09 19.10
CA ASN A 242 -3.57 -4.24 20.50
C ASN A 242 -3.80 -5.67 21.06
N ASP A 243 -4.37 -6.59 20.25
CA ASP A 243 -4.56 -7.97 20.66
C ASP A 243 -3.26 -8.79 20.56
N GLN A 244 -3.18 -9.87 21.35
CA GLN A 244 -1.95 -10.67 21.45
C GLN A 244 -1.57 -11.39 20.15
N GLU A 245 -2.54 -11.86 19.37
CA GLU A 245 -2.26 -12.57 18.10
C GLU A 245 -1.76 -11.62 17.04
N ALA A 246 -2.39 -10.45 16.89
CA ALA A 246 -1.95 -9.42 15.97
C ALA A 246 -0.56 -8.87 16.35
N LYS A 247 -0.30 -8.75 17.67
CA LYS A 247 1.03 -8.36 18.17
C LYS A 247 2.08 -9.41 17.77
N LYS A 248 1.81 -10.69 17.95
CA LYS A 248 2.73 -11.77 17.56
C LYS A 248 3.03 -11.76 16.04
N ARG A 249 1.99 -11.66 15.21
CA ARG A 249 2.19 -11.54 13.74
C ARG A 249 3.02 -10.32 13.37
N SER A 250 2.75 -9.19 14.02
CA SER A 250 3.51 -7.96 13.84
C SER A 250 4.98 -8.12 14.25
N ASP A 251 5.26 -8.74 15.40
CA ASP A 251 6.61 -8.96 15.89
C ASP A 251 7.41 -9.89 14.97
N ASP A 252 6.80 -10.95 14.44
CA ASP A 252 7.43 -11.83 13.46
C ASP A 252 7.75 -11.08 12.16
N PHE A 253 6.85 -10.22 11.69
CA PHE A 253 7.12 -9.35 10.55
C PHE A 253 8.27 -8.39 10.85
N PHE A 254 8.28 -7.72 12.01
CA PHE A 254 9.34 -6.80 12.39
C PHE A 254 10.72 -7.48 12.49
N LYS A 255 10.80 -8.74 12.92
CA LYS A 255 12.06 -9.49 12.91
C LYS A 255 12.66 -9.61 11.51
N HIS A 256 11.83 -9.91 10.50
CA HIS A 256 12.28 -10.05 9.12
C HIS A 256 12.65 -8.70 8.48
N VAL A 257 11.81 -7.68 8.64
CA VAL A 257 12.06 -6.37 8.02
C VAL A 257 13.16 -5.57 8.73
N SER A 258 13.39 -5.79 10.02
CA SER A 258 14.47 -5.11 10.77
C SER A 258 15.87 -5.61 10.42
N ALA A 259 15.98 -6.74 9.69
CA ALA A 259 17.27 -7.17 9.13
C ALA A 259 17.80 -6.19 8.06
N VAL A 260 16.93 -5.35 7.50
CA VAL A 260 17.30 -4.30 6.54
C VAL A 260 17.16 -2.96 7.26
N PRO A 261 18.26 -2.30 7.64
CA PRO A 261 18.19 -0.99 8.27
C PRO A 261 17.65 0.04 7.26
N MET A 262 16.94 1.05 7.78
CA MET A 262 16.56 2.21 6.99
C MET A 262 17.81 2.98 6.54
N HIS A 263 17.61 3.86 5.58
CA HIS A 263 18.65 4.67 4.96
C HIS A 263 19.59 5.32 6.02
N PRO A 264 20.92 5.44 5.76
CA PRO A 264 21.87 6.04 6.70
C PRO A 264 21.47 7.42 7.19
N GLU A 265 20.83 8.27 6.38
CA GLU A 265 20.31 9.57 6.84
C GLU A 265 19.18 9.45 7.89
N LEU A 266 18.53 8.30 8.00
CA LEU A 266 17.60 7.96 9.09
C LEU A 266 18.32 7.25 10.25
N ALA A 267 19.62 7.53 10.41
CA ALA A 267 20.50 6.99 11.44
C ALA A 267 20.62 5.45 11.41
N GLY A 268 20.36 4.80 10.27
CA GLY A 268 20.40 3.34 10.15
C GLY A 268 19.45 2.64 11.12
N GLN A 269 18.37 3.31 11.50
CA GLN A 269 17.39 2.76 12.44
C GLN A 269 16.65 1.57 11.83
N PRO A 270 16.12 0.65 12.66
CA PRO A 270 15.27 -0.42 12.18
C PRO A 270 13.98 0.13 11.57
N TYR A 271 13.39 -0.66 10.69
CA TYR A 271 12.13 -0.31 10.01
C TYR A 271 11.09 0.33 10.95
N SER A 272 10.54 1.46 10.51
CA SER A 272 9.43 2.18 11.16
C SER A 272 8.17 2.08 10.29
N PRO A 273 6.99 1.74 10.85
CA PRO A 273 5.73 1.68 10.12
C PRO A 273 5.09 3.08 9.91
N LEU A 274 5.73 4.15 10.38
CA LEU A 274 5.25 5.51 10.15
C LEU A 274 5.34 5.86 8.67
N ILE A 275 4.22 6.18 8.06
CA ILE A 275 4.14 6.51 6.62
C ILE A 275 5.09 7.65 6.25
N THR A 276 5.20 8.63 7.14
CA THR A 276 6.13 9.76 6.97
C THR A 276 7.58 9.30 6.90
N VAL A 277 8.01 8.44 7.84
CA VAL A 277 9.40 7.91 7.87
C VAL A 277 9.67 7.01 6.68
N MET A 278 8.73 6.10 6.36
CA MET A 278 8.83 5.23 5.18
C MET A 278 8.97 6.02 3.89
N THR A 279 8.17 7.11 3.72
CA THR A 279 8.26 7.95 2.51
C THR A 279 9.65 8.56 2.37
N VAL A 280 10.24 9.02 3.46
CA VAL A 280 11.60 9.58 3.46
C VAL A 280 12.63 8.49 3.15
N ASP A 281 12.50 7.31 3.77
CA ASP A 281 13.38 6.18 3.50
C ASP A 281 13.39 5.79 2.01
N TYR A 282 12.21 5.70 1.40
CA TYR A 282 12.06 5.38 -0.03
C TYR A 282 12.67 6.44 -0.94
N LEU A 283 12.45 7.72 -0.64
CA LEU A 283 13.01 8.83 -1.42
C LEU A 283 14.54 8.83 -1.35
N LEU A 284 15.12 8.70 -0.15
CA LEU A 284 16.56 8.67 0.05
C LEU A 284 17.19 7.45 -0.60
N THR A 285 16.59 6.28 -0.43
CA THR A 285 17.06 5.03 -1.03
C THR A 285 17.04 5.10 -2.56
N ALA A 286 15.98 5.64 -3.17
CA ALA A 286 15.90 5.83 -4.62
C ALA A 286 16.93 6.85 -5.11
N ARG A 287 17.12 7.98 -4.41
CA ARG A 287 18.11 9.02 -4.74
C ARG A 287 19.52 8.46 -4.82
N ASP A 288 19.86 7.57 -3.91
CA ASP A 288 21.23 7.06 -3.76
C ASP A 288 21.52 5.83 -4.66
N LEU A 289 20.52 5.38 -5.46
CA LEU A 289 20.79 4.39 -6.52
C LEU A 289 21.73 4.97 -7.60
N PRO A 290 22.78 4.25 -7.98
CA PRO A 290 23.73 4.70 -8.98
C PRO A 290 23.10 5.16 -10.29
N GLY A 291 23.25 6.46 -10.63
CA GLY A 291 22.75 7.04 -11.87
C GLY A 291 21.22 7.08 -12.01
N TRP A 292 20.47 6.97 -10.90
CA TRP A 292 19.01 7.15 -10.94
C TRP A 292 18.65 8.56 -11.42
N PRO A 293 17.81 8.72 -12.47
CA PRO A 293 17.57 10.03 -13.09
C PRO A 293 16.55 10.90 -12.33
N GLY A 294 15.81 10.33 -11.37
CA GLY A 294 14.79 11.07 -10.62
C GLY A 294 15.37 12.29 -9.90
N ARG A 295 14.59 13.37 -9.84
CA ARG A 295 14.94 14.63 -9.19
C ARG A 295 13.80 15.07 -8.28
N PHE A 296 14.14 15.53 -7.08
CA PHE A 296 13.20 16.12 -6.13
C PHE A 296 13.92 17.13 -5.22
N PRO A 297 13.17 18.07 -4.57
CA PRO A 297 13.73 19.03 -3.64
C PRO A 297 14.37 18.36 -2.42
N GLU A 298 15.21 19.10 -1.70
CA GLU A 298 15.80 18.63 -0.44
C GLU A 298 14.71 18.29 0.59
N ILE A 299 14.93 17.20 1.33
CA ILE A 299 14.01 16.73 2.37
C ILE A 299 14.34 17.40 3.70
N SER A 300 13.40 18.16 4.26
CA SER A 300 13.55 18.76 5.58
C SER A 300 13.34 17.71 6.67
N MET A 301 14.39 17.39 7.42
CA MET A 301 14.31 16.45 8.54
C MET A 301 13.49 17.00 9.72
N SER A 302 13.53 18.32 9.97
CA SER A 302 12.65 18.94 10.98
C SER A 302 11.18 18.75 10.63
N ARG A 303 10.79 18.97 9.36
CA ARG A 303 9.42 18.73 8.87
C ARG A 303 9.05 17.24 8.93
N MET A 304 9.98 16.34 8.63
CA MET A 304 9.75 14.90 8.76
C MET A 304 9.43 14.53 10.20
N LEU A 305 10.21 15.02 11.17
CA LEU A 305 9.99 14.78 12.60
C LEU A 305 8.62 15.33 13.06
N GLU A 306 8.28 16.55 12.65
CA GLU A 306 6.98 17.17 12.95
C GLU A 306 5.81 16.33 12.41
N LYS A 307 5.86 15.91 11.14
CA LYS A 307 4.82 15.09 10.52
C LYS A 307 4.72 13.70 11.12
N SER A 308 5.85 13.07 11.45
CA SER A 308 5.88 11.77 12.13
C SER A 308 5.24 11.86 13.51
N LEU A 309 5.51 12.92 14.25
CA LEU A 309 4.91 13.16 15.55
C LEU A 309 3.39 13.40 15.42
N ALA A 310 2.95 14.15 14.42
CA ALA A 310 1.54 14.34 14.11
C ALA A 310 0.85 13.00 13.74
N GLU A 311 1.51 12.11 13.00
CA GLU A 311 1.01 10.78 12.69
C GLU A 311 0.83 9.93 13.97
N LEU A 312 1.81 9.92 14.86
CA LEU A 312 1.70 9.27 16.18
C LEU A 312 0.59 9.88 17.05
N ALA A 313 0.35 11.19 16.93
CA ALA A 313 -0.67 11.89 17.68
C ALA A 313 -2.10 11.47 17.31
N HIS A 314 -2.34 10.88 16.14
CA HIS A 314 -3.67 10.41 15.72
C HIS A 314 -4.17 9.18 16.52
N GLY A 315 -3.36 8.63 17.42
CA GLY A 315 -3.76 7.58 18.35
C GLY A 315 -3.97 6.20 17.71
N LEU A 316 -3.51 5.98 16.49
CA LEU A 316 -3.64 4.70 15.79
C LEU A 316 -2.71 3.61 16.37
N TYR A 317 -1.61 4.00 17.01
CA TYR A 317 -0.58 3.09 17.53
C TYR A 317 -0.74 2.87 19.04
N GLY A 318 -0.55 1.63 19.49
CA GLY A 318 -0.53 1.28 20.93
C GLY A 318 0.68 1.90 21.66
N GLY A 319 0.63 1.93 23.00
CA GLY A 319 1.63 2.61 23.85
C GLY A 319 3.06 2.15 23.62
N ASP A 320 3.30 0.83 23.61
CA ASP A 320 4.64 0.26 23.38
C ASP A 320 5.21 0.65 22.01
N ARG A 321 4.34 0.68 20.99
CA ARG A 321 4.72 1.09 19.65
C ARG A 321 5.08 2.57 19.60
N VAL A 322 4.30 3.42 20.27
CA VAL A 322 4.60 4.85 20.36
C VAL A 322 5.97 5.09 21.00
N LEU A 323 6.28 4.39 22.09
CA LEU A 323 7.59 4.51 22.76
C LEU A 323 8.74 4.10 21.83
N ARG A 324 8.56 3.00 21.08
CA ARG A 324 9.55 2.56 20.10
C ARG A 324 9.78 3.61 19.02
N GLU A 325 8.71 4.14 18.43
CA GLU A 325 8.83 5.13 17.35
C GLU A 325 9.41 6.45 17.85
N LEU A 326 9.08 6.89 19.08
CA LEU A 326 9.71 8.09 19.67
C LEU A 326 11.23 7.91 19.86
N ARG A 327 11.71 6.69 20.23
CA ARG A 327 13.15 6.41 20.29
C ARG A 327 13.80 6.52 18.92
N ILE A 328 13.21 5.90 17.89
CA ILE A 328 13.68 5.97 16.50
C ILE A 328 13.80 7.43 16.05
N LEU A 329 12.75 8.22 16.26
CA LEU A 329 12.72 9.62 15.88
C LEU A 329 13.75 10.47 16.67
N ASP A 330 13.99 10.19 17.96
CA ASP A 330 15.03 10.87 18.75
C ASP A 330 16.45 10.57 18.23
N GLN A 331 16.71 9.32 17.79
CA GLN A 331 18.00 8.95 17.17
C GLN A 331 18.19 9.67 15.83
N ILE A 332 17.14 9.72 14.99
CA ILE A 332 17.18 10.48 13.72
C ILE A 332 17.41 11.96 14.00
N ALA A 333 16.68 12.54 14.95
CA ALA A 333 16.84 13.94 15.36
C ALA A 333 18.26 14.22 15.86
N GLY A 334 18.83 13.29 16.64
CA GLY A 334 20.22 13.40 17.12
C GLY A 334 21.24 13.45 16.00
N LYS A 335 21.09 12.61 14.96
CA LYS A 335 21.98 12.60 13.80
C LYS A 335 21.99 13.95 13.06
N HIS A 336 20.85 14.64 12.99
CA HIS A 336 20.71 15.92 12.30
C HIS A 336 20.85 17.15 13.20
N GLY A 337 21.24 16.99 14.47
CA GLY A 337 21.38 18.11 15.42
C GLY A 337 20.04 18.74 15.86
N LEU A 338 18.91 18.01 15.68
CA LEU A 338 17.56 18.47 15.94
C LEU A 338 16.94 17.90 17.23
N ARG A 339 17.77 17.22 18.08
CA ARG A 339 17.24 16.47 19.23
C ARG A 339 16.49 17.35 20.23
N ASP A 340 17.01 18.54 20.55
CA ASP A 340 16.35 19.45 21.49
C ASP A 340 15.08 20.05 20.91
N GLU A 341 15.07 20.33 19.60
CA GLU A 341 13.88 20.78 18.88
C GLU A 341 12.79 19.70 18.89
N PHE A 342 13.15 18.47 18.53
CA PHE A 342 12.23 17.33 18.56
C PHE A 342 11.64 17.09 19.95
N ARG A 343 12.46 17.14 21.02
CA ARG A 343 11.98 16.95 22.39
C ARG A 343 11.00 18.04 22.82
N ARG A 344 11.21 19.29 22.39
CA ARG A 344 10.23 20.39 22.62
C ARG A 344 8.93 20.13 21.85
N MET A 345 9.00 19.65 20.60
CA MET A 345 7.81 19.28 19.82
C MET A 345 7.00 18.17 20.54
N VAL A 346 7.66 17.14 21.05
CA VAL A 346 6.99 16.04 21.80
C VAL A 346 6.26 16.60 23.03
N GLN A 347 6.90 17.48 23.81
CA GLN A 347 6.30 18.07 25.01
C GLN A 347 5.07 18.95 24.70
N SER A 348 5.05 19.61 23.55
CA SER A 348 3.96 20.51 23.14
C SER A 348 2.83 19.79 22.39
N THR A 349 3.08 18.59 21.87
CA THR A 349 2.10 17.84 21.06
C THR A 349 1.18 17.00 21.95
N ARG A 350 -0.12 17.02 21.65
CA ARG A 350 -1.11 16.17 22.33
C ARG A 350 -1.47 14.98 21.49
N ARG A 351 -1.56 13.83 22.14
CA ARG A 351 -2.01 12.58 21.56
C ARG A 351 -3.53 12.45 21.71
N PHE A 352 -4.20 12.03 20.66
CA PHE A 352 -5.64 11.79 20.64
C PHE A 352 -5.93 10.29 20.74
N ALA A 353 -7.10 9.93 21.26
CA ALA A 353 -7.57 8.57 21.15
C ALA A 353 -7.84 8.22 19.68
N ALA A 354 -7.58 6.97 19.29
CA ALA A 354 -7.90 6.48 17.95
C ALA A 354 -9.36 6.78 17.60
N LYS A 355 -9.57 7.35 16.42
CA LYS A 355 -10.92 7.53 15.89
C LYS A 355 -11.39 6.17 15.38
N SER A 356 -12.59 5.76 15.79
CA SER A 356 -13.24 4.62 15.15
C SER A 356 -13.38 4.87 13.64
N PRO A 357 -13.14 3.88 12.80
CA PRO A 357 -13.43 3.98 11.39
C PRO A 357 -14.89 4.41 11.17
N PHE A 358 -15.15 5.09 10.05
CA PHE A 358 -16.53 5.38 9.68
C PHE A 358 -17.23 4.08 9.28
N GLU A 359 -18.35 3.76 9.92
CA GLU A 359 -19.20 2.62 9.59
C GLU A 359 -20.49 3.09 8.91
N GLY A 360 -21.03 2.26 8.01
CA GLY A 360 -22.25 2.55 7.28
C GLY A 360 -22.04 3.24 5.93
N ASP A 361 -23.13 3.70 5.34
CA ASP A 361 -23.13 4.42 4.06
C ASP A 361 -22.79 5.89 4.24
N GLY A 362 -21.94 6.43 3.35
CA GLY A 362 -21.56 7.83 3.42
C GLY A 362 -20.89 8.37 2.18
N ILE A 363 -20.79 9.69 2.09
CA ILE A 363 -20.08 10.38 1.02
C ILE A 363 -19.16 11.46 1.63
N SER A 364 -17.93 11.51 1.16
CA SER A 364 -17.00 12.62 1.41
C SER A 364 -16.77 13.40 0.10
N SER A 365 -15.87 14.37 0.15
CA SER A 365 -15.49 15.16 -1.04
C SER A 365 -14.95 14.31 -2.18
N ASP A 366 -14.30 13.19 -1.87
CA ASP A 366 -13.54 12.35 -2.82
C ASP A 366 -13.88 10.86 -2.80
N ARG A 367 -14.75 10.41 -1.86
CA ARG A 367 -15.07 8.99 -1.65
C ARG A 367 -16.55 8.75 -1.39
N VAL A 368 -16.98 7.54 -1.75
CA VAL A 368 -18.27 6.96 -1.38
C VAL A 368 -18.01 5.74 -0.52
N PHE A 369 -18.70 5.64 0.62
CA PHE A 369 -18.62 4.53 1.57
C PHE A 369 -19.90 3.71 1.49
N ILE A 370 -19.78 2.40 1.43
CA ILE A 370 -20.90 1.45 1.29
C ILE A 370 -20.75 0.40 2.39
N ASP A 371 -21.79 0.24 3.20
CA ASP A 371 -21.87 -0.84 4.20
C ASP A 371 -22.17 -2.16 3.48
N CYS A 372 -21.17 -3.02 3.39
CA CYS A 372 -21.25 -4.27 2.65
C CYS A 372 -22.30 -5.23 3.21
N THR A 373 -22.52 -5.21 4.54
CA THR A 373 -23.50 -6.09 5.21
C THR A 373 -24.92 -5.81 4.73
N ARG A 374 -25.25 -4.54 4.46
CA ARG A 374 -26.58 -4.11 4.00
C ARG A 374 -26.88 -4.54 2.56
N TYR A 375 -25.85 -4.76 1.75
CA TYR A 375 -26.00 -5.01 0.32
C TYR A 375 -25.55 -6.42 -0.10
N GLY A 376 -25.27 -7.30 0.86
CA GLY A 376 -24.90 -8.69 0.59
C GLY A 376 -23.53 -8.84 -0.08
N ILE A 377 -22.61 -7.90 0.18
CA ILE A 377 -21.22 -7.94 -0.28
C ILE A 377 -20.38 -8.62 0.82
N HIS A 378 -20.03 -9.89 0.63
CA HIS A 378 -19.42 -10.70 1.67
C HIS A 378 -17.93 -10.95 1.48
N ASP A 379 -17.46 -10.92 0.26
CA ASP A 379 -16.07 -11.20 -0.10
C ASP A 379 -15.52 -10.23 -1.16
N LEU A 380 -14.23 -10.36 -1.42
CA LEU A 380 -13.53 -9.52 -2.40
C LEU A 380 -14.11 -9.65 -3.82
N PHE A 381 -14.59 -10.82 -4.19
CA PHE A 381 -15.16 -11.07 -5.51
C PHE A 381 -16.48 -10.27 -5.68
N ASP A 382 -17.36 -10.34 -4.67
CA ASP A 382 -18.58 -9.54 -4.65
C ASP A 382 -18.26 -8.04 -4.66
N ALA A 383 -17.27 -7.62 -3.87
CA ALA A 383 -16.83 -6.23 -3.80
C ALA A 383 -16.25 -5.72 -5.11
N ALA A 384 -15.45 -6.53 -5.82
CA ALA A 384 -14.90 -6.19 -7.13
C ALA A 384 -16.01 -6.01 -8.17
N TYR A 385 -17.02 -6.88 -8.16
CA TYR A 385 -18.16 -6.78 -9.06
C TYR A 385 -19.04 -5.56 -8.75
N ALA A 386 -19.31 -5.32 -7.45
CA ALA A 386 -20.03 -4.14 -6.99
C ALA A 386 -19.30 -2.84 -7.36
N ALA A 387 -17.99 -2.78 -7.15
CA ALA A 387 -17.16 -1.62 -7.50
C ALA A 387 -17.20 -1.32 -9.00
N TYR A 388 -17.15 -2.36 -9.84
CA TYR A 388 -17.27 -2.22 -11.29
C TYR A 388 -18.65 -1.68 -11.71
N CYS A 389 -19.72 -2.23 -11.15
CA CYS A 389 -21.09 -1.78 -11.46
C CYS A 389 -21.36 -0.35 -10.99
N LEU A 390 -20.90 -0.02 -9.76
CA LEU A 390 -21.16 1.27 -9.12
C LEU A 390 -20.24 2.38 -9.62
N GLY A 391 -19.06 2.07 -10.12
CA GLY A 391 -18.15 3.05 -10.74
C GLY A 391 -18.83 3.86 -11.85
N ASN A 392 -19.74 3.24 -12.59
CA ASN A 392 -20.54 3.88 -13.62
C ASN A 392 -21.79 4.62 -13.08
N LEU A 393 -22.22 4.35 -11.84
CA LEU A 393 -23.40 4.97 -11.21
C LEU A 393 -23.08 6.25 -10.43
N ALA A 394 -21.84 6.44 -10.00
CA ALA A 394 -21.42 7.64 -9.25
C ALA A 394 -21.64 8.94 -10.05
N GLU A 395 -21.72 8.86 -11.37
CA GLU A 395 -22.08 9.98 -12.25
C GLU A 395 -23.57 10.40 -12.15
N LYS A 396 -24.43 9.54 -11.58
CA LYS A 396 -25.89 9.73 -11.53
C LYS A 396 -26.45 10.06 -10.15
N ALA A 397 -25.58 10.29 -9.14
CA ALA A 397 -26.03 10.63 -7.79
C ALA A 397 -26.71 12.00 -7.76
N THR A 398 -27.93 12.07 -7.19
CA THR A 398 -28.69 13.33 -7.09
C THR A 398 -28.10 14.25 -6.00
N PRO A 399 -28.16 15.60 -6.17
CA PRO A 399 -27.68 16.54 -5.17
C PRO A 399 -28.26 16.33 -3.75
N GLY A 400 -29.53 15.88 -3.66
CA GLY A 400 -30.19 15.62 -2.37
C GLY A 400 -29.67 14.38 -1.63
N SER A 401 -29.28 13.31 -2.35
CA SER A 401 -28.64 12.13 -1.73
C SER A 401 -27.23 12.44 -1.27
N ILE A 402 -26.50 13.24 -2.05
CA ILE A 402 -25.16 13.73 -1.69
C ILE A 402 -25.21 14.59 -0.41
N ALA A 403 -26.16 15.54 -0.33
CA ALA A 403 -26.30 16.43 0.83
C ALA A 403 -26.61 15.67 2.13
N ARG A 404 -27.50 14.65 2.09
CA ARG A 404 -27.84 13.83 3.26
C ARG A 404 -26.65 13.00 3.76
N ALA A 405 -25.91 12.37 2.88
CA ALA A 405 -24.74 11.59 3.23
C ALA A 405 -23.62 12.49 3.78
N PHE A 406 -23.44 13.68 3.20
CA PHE A 406 -22.50 14.69 3.71
C PHE A 406 -22.86 15.14 5.14
N ALA A 407 -24.13 15.45 5.42
CA ALA A 407 -24.59 15.82 6.74
C ALA A 407 -24.34 14.72 7.80
N GLY A 408 -24.58 13.45 7.43
CA GLY A 408 -24.26 12.28 8.27
C GLY A 408 -22.77 12.19 8.60
N SER A 409 -21.89 12.38 7.61
CA SER A 409 -20.43 12.33 7.77
C SER A 409 -19.92 13.48 8.66
N VAL A 410 -20.49 14.69 8.54
CA VAL A 410 -20.18 15.84 9.40
C VAL A 410 -20.59 15.57 10.84
N ALA A 411 -21.81 15.07 11.07
CA ALA A 411 -22.31 14.74 12.40
C ALA A 411 -21.43 13.67 13.10
N TYR A 412 -20.97 12.66 12.34
CA TYR A 412 -20.03 11.65 12.85
C TYR A 412 -18.69 12.26 13.27
N ARG A 413 -18.09 13.12 12.42
CA ARG A 413 -16.82 13.81 12.73
C ARG A 413 -16.93 14.68 13.98
N LEU A 414 -18.03 15.40 14.17
CA LEU A 414 -18.25 16.22 15.36
C LEU A 414 -18.36 15.38 16.64
N ARG A 415 -18.99 14.20 16.59
CA ARG A 415 -19.08 13.28 17.73
C ARG A 415 -17.72 12.65 18.10
N SER A 416 -16.81 12.54 17.17
CA SER A 416 -15.48 11.94 17.38
C SER A 416 -14.40 12.90 17.90
N LEU A 417 -14.72 14.16 18.16
CA LEU A 417 -13.79 15.13 18.76
C LEU A 417 -13.61 14.81 20.26
N ARG A 418 -12.44 14.30 20.62
CA ARG A 418 -12.04 14.01 22.01
C ARG A 418 -10.88 14.89 22.45
N LYS A 419 -10.74 15.14 23.76
CA LYS A 419 -9.59 15.83 24.31
C LYS A 419 -8.34 14.96 24.17
N GLY A 420 -7.26 15.52 23.64
CA GLY A 420 -5.99 14.83 23.50
C GLY A 420 -5.24 14.70 24.83
N GLU A 421 -4.42 13.64 24.96
CA GLU A 421 -3.51 13.38 26.07
C GLU A 421 -2.07 13.76 25.70
N PRO A 422 -1.21 14.15 26.67
CA PRO A 422 0.20 14.42 26.41
C PRO A 422 0.92 13.13 26.01
N PHE A 423 1.99 13.24 25.21
CA PHE A 423 2.92 12.12 24.99
C PHE A 423 3.69 11.80 26.27
N PRO A 424 4.19 10.56 26.43
CA PRO A 424 5.12 10.21 27.48
C PRO A 424 6.36 11.09 27.43
N GLY A 425 6.87 11.49 28.61
CA GLY A 425 8.04 12.36 28.70
C GLY A 425 9.34 11.69 28.23
N PRO A 426 10.40 12.46 27.89
CA PRO A 426 11.67 11.94 27.37
C PRO A 426 12.31 10.84 28.25
N ALA A 427 12.20 10.90 29.57
CA ALA A 427 12.73 9.90 30.49
C ALA A 427 12.14 8.48 30.27
N SER A 428 10.92 8.37 29.77
CA SER A 428 10.24 7.07 29.59
C SER A 428 10.66 6.31 28.32
N TRP A 429 11.32 6.97 27.36
CA TRP A 429 11.72 6.38 26.09
C TRP A 429 13.20 6.62 25.72
N SER A 430 13.93 7.47 26.46
CA SER A 430 15.37 7.70 26.28
C SER A 430 16.27 6.74 27.10
N GLU A 431 15.72 6.04 28.12
CA GLU A 431 16.43 5.06 28.93
C GLU A 431 16.21 3.64 28.39
N GLY A 432 16.94 3.26 27.35
CA GLY A 432 16.80 1.95 26.73
C GLY A 432 18.08 1.43 26.05
N GLU A 433 19.27 1.83 26.56
CA GLU A 433 20.55 1.27 26.09
C GLU A 433 21.06 0.10 26.96
N GLN A 434 20.19 -0.70 27.56
CA GLN A 434 20.65 -1.93 28.23
C GLN A 434 19.76 -3.09 27.79
N GLY A 435 20.31 -3.92 26.90
CA GLY A 435 19.98 -5.34 26.80
C GLY A 435 18.90 -5.71 25.80
N VAL A 436 19.26 -5.89 24.53
CA VAL A 436 18.81 -7.03 23.74
C VAL A 436 20.06 -7.59 23.05
N ASP A 437 20.69 -8.56 23.72
CA ASP A 437 21.56 -9.54 23.08
C ASP A 437 20.72 -10.53 22.28
#